data_0af9d90608c3b630ac550c9d7cc14719
#
_entry.id   0af9d90608c3b630ac550c9d7cc14719
#
_cell.length_a   1.000
_cell.length_b   1.000
_cell.length_c   1.000
_cell.angle_alpha   90.00
_cell.angle_beta   90.00
_cell.angle_gamma   90.00
#
_symmetry.space_group_name_H-M   'P 1'
#
loop_
_entity.id
_entity.type
_entity.pdbx_description
1 polymer ?
#
loop_
_entity_poly.entity_id
_entity_poly.type
_entity_poly.pdbx_seq_one_letter_code
_entity_poly.pdbx_strand_id
1 'polypeptide(L)'
;MADENHLAVKANMNSIKYASAGDKEAWLALYADDAIVQDPVGKSPMDPSGNGHVGRAAIEAFWDTVIGPSSIEITANKRWTSGAYCCCVAQVARNDLGGGKFSDCDMLAVYEVNDEGLITRMQAHWDFDALMAQLG
;
A
#
# COMPACT_ATOMS: atom_id res chain seq x y z
N MET A 1 4.32 2.17 -21.12
CA MET A 1 3.47 1.59 -20.10
C MET A 1 4.19 0.43 -19.42
N ALA A 2 4.04 0.25 -18.11
CA ALA A 2 4.72 -0.83 -17.40
C ALA A 2 4.15 -2.19 -17.80
N ASP A 3 5.02 -3.18 -17.93
CA ASP A 3 4.67 -4.54 -18.30
C ASP A 3 3.94 -5.26 -17.17
N GLU A 4 2.72 -5.70 -17.41
CA GLU A 4 1.90 -6.43 -16.44
C GLU A 4 2.50 -7.78 -16.02
N ASN A 5 3.46 -8.31 -16.77
CA ASN A 5 4.17 -9.54 -16.41
C ASN A 5 5.37 -9.28 -15.49
N HIS A 6 5.74 -8.03 -15.26
CA HIS A 6 6.79 -7.67 -14.33
C HIS A 6 6.37 -8.05 -12.90
N LEU A 7 7.26 -8.70 -12.15
CA LEU A 7 6.93 -9.22 -10.82
C LEU A 7 6.43 -8.14 -9.85
N ALA A 8 7.09 -6.98 -9.85
CA ALA A 8 6.68 -5.89 -8.94
C ALA A 8 5.40 -5.20 -9.39
N VAL A 9 5.13 -5.13 -10.69
CA VAL A 9 3.86 -4.62 -11.23
C VAL A 9 2.72 -5.54 -10.83
N LYS A 10 2.90 -6.87 -10.96
CA LYS A 10 1.91 -7.84 -10.51
C LYS A 10 1.62 -7.71 -9.02
N ALA A 11 2.67 -7.53 -8.21
CA ALA A 11 2.51 -7.36 -6.77
C ALA A 11 1.67 -6.13 -6.44
N ASN A 12 1.92 -5.01 -7.10
CA ASN A 12 1.12 -3.79 -6.93
C ASN A 12 -0.33 -4.00 -7.40
N MET A 13 -0.53 -4.59 -8.57
CA MET A 13 -1.87 -4.86 -9.09
C MET A 13 -2.68 -5.76 -8.14
N ASN A 14 -2.06 -6.79 -7.61
CA ASN A 14 -2.71 -7.70 -6.65
C ASN A 14 -2.96 -7.02 -5.30
N SER A 15 -2.04 -6.18 -4.85
CA SER A 15 -2.22 -5.40 -3.62
C SER A 15 -3.45 -4.50 -3.73
N ILE A 16 -3.59 -3.79 -4.84
CA ILE A 16 -4.77 -2.95 -5.11
C ILE A 16 -6.04 -3.80 -5.10
N LYS A 17 -6.02 -4.91 -5.83
CA LYS A 17 -7.18 -5.80 -5.97
C LYS A 17 -7.67 -6.30 -4.61
N TYR A 18 -6.76 -6.83 -3.81
CA TYR A 18 -7.12 -7.44 -2.53
C TYR A 18 -7.43 -6.41 -1.44
N ALA A 19 -6.75 -5.27 -1.43
CA ALA A 19 -7.08 -4.18 -0.52
C ALA A 19 -8.49 -3.63 -0.81
N SER A 20 -8.81 -3.42 -2.08
CA SER A 20 -10.12 -2.91 -2.48
C SER A 20 -11.24 -3.92 -2.25
N ALA A 21 -10.94 -5.22 -2.29
CA ALA A 21 -11.91 -6.28 -2.03
C ALA A 21 -12.06 -6.62 -0.55
N GLY A 22 -11.19 -6.09 0.32
CA GLY A 22 -11.17 -6.45 1.73
C GLY A 22 -10.70 -7.88 1.99
N ASP A 23 -9.91 -8.45 1.08
CA ASP A 23 -9.42 -9.83 1.16
C ASP A 23 -8.09 -9.87 1.91
N LYS A 24 -8.17 -9.92 3.24
CA LYS A 24 -7.02 -9.88 4.14
C LYS A 24 -6.03 -11.02 3.87
N GLU A 25 -6.51 -12.25 3.75
CA GLU A 25 -5.63 -13.42 3.59
C GLU A 25 -4.84 -13.35 2.29
N ALA A 26 -5.50 -13.01 1.19
CA ALA A 26 -4.85 -12.88 -0.12
C ALA A 26 -3.85 -11.73 -0.11
N TRP A 27 -4.18 -10.61 0.54
CA TRP A 27 -3.29 -9.47 0.64
C TRP A 27 -2.02 -9.82 1.44
N LEU A 28 -2.18 -10.46 2.61
CA LEU A 28 -1.05 -10.87 3.44
C LEU A 28 -0.14 -11.88 2.74
N ALA A 29 -0.70 -12.74 1.92
CA ALA A 29 0.06 -13.75 1.17
C ALA A 29 1.00 -13.13 0.12
N LEU A 30 0.83 -11.85 -0.22
CA LEU A 30 1.72 -11.15 -1.15
C LEU A 30 3.08 -10.83 -0.55
N TYR A 31 3.23 -10.86 0.76
CA TYR A 31 4.42 -10.39 1.48
C TYR A 31 5.36 -11.52 1.88
N ALA A 32 6.66 -11.26 1.77
CA ALA A 32 7.67 -12.13 2.35
C ALA A 32 7.61 -12.06 3.89
N ASP A 33 8.13 -13.09 4.57
CA ASP A 33 8.04 -13.20 6.03
C ASP A 33 8.67 -12.02 6.78
N ASP A 34 9.73 -11.44 6.21
CA ASP A 34 10.48 -10.33 6.81
C ASP A 34 10.23 -9.01 6.12
N ALA A 35 9.15 -8.89 5.36
CA ALA A 35 8.80 -7.67 4.62
C ALA A 35 8.64 -6.46 5.53
N ILE A 36 8.83 -5.28 4.96
CA ILE A 36 8.66 -4.00 5.64
C ILE A 36 7.62 -3.17 4.88
N VAL A 37 6.62 -2.70 5.60
CA VAL A 37 5.60 -1.78 5.06
C VAL A 37 5.73 -0.42 5.74
N GLN A 38 5.90 0.62 4.94
CA GLN A 38 5.90 2.02 5.39
C GLN A 38 4.78 2.76 4.66
N ASP A 39 3.76 3.18 5.39
CA ASP A 39 2.56 3.76 4.80
C ASP A 39 1.87 4.71 5.80
N PRO A 40 2.22 5.99 5.83
CA PRO A 40 3.23 6.67 5.01
C PRO A 40 4.66 6.41 5.48
N VAL A 41 5.62 6.71 4.63
CA VAL A 41 7.03 6.68 4.99
C VAL A 41 7.30 7.76 6.06
N GLY A 42 8.10 7.40 7.07
CA GLY A 42 8.46 8.29 8.14
C GLY A 42 7.57 8.14 9.38
N LYS A 43 7.79 9.00 10.35
CA LYS A 43 7.05 8.95 11.61
C LYS A 43 5.62 9.45 11.44
N SER A 44 4.68 8.70 12.00
CA SER A 44 3.26 9.08 12.04
C SER A 44 2.62 8.46 13.29
N PRO A 45 1.38 8.84 13.62
CA PRO A 45 0.67 8.17 14.72
C PRO A 45 0.51 6.65 14.52
N MET A 46 0.52 6.18 13.27
CA MET A 46 0.43 4.76 12.94
C MET A 46 1.78 4.05 12.99
N ASP A 47 2.87 4.80 12.99
CA ASP A 47 4.24 4.30 13.00
C ASP A 47 5.15 5.32 13.73
N PRO A 48 5.07 5.35 15.07
CA PRO A 48 5.79 6.39 15.84
C PRO A 48 7.31 6.35 15.69
N SER A 49 7.89 5.17 15.46
CA SER A 49 9.33 5.05 15.25
C SER A 49 9.77 5.53 13.87
N GLY A 50 8.89 5.45 12.88
CA GLY A 50 9.20 5.71 11.48
C GLY A 50 9.98 4.59 10.80
N ASN A 51 10.19 3.46 11.47
CA ASN A 51 10.97 2.35 10.93
C ASN A 51 10.14 1.38 10.07
N GLY A 52 8.84 1.57 10.04
CA GLY A 52 7.93 0.72 9.30
C GLY A 52 7.38 -0.44 10.12
N HIS A 53 6.43 -1.13 9.51
CA HIS A 53 5.83 -2.34 10.06
C HIS A 53 6.67 -3.52 9.56
N VAL A 54 7.46 -4.11 10.44
CA VAL A 54 8.46 -5.12 10.08
C VAL A 54 7.92 -6.52 10.41
N GLY A 55 7.85 -7.38 9.40
CA GLY A 55 7.40 -8.75 9.52
C GLY A 55 5.90 -8.92 9.42
N ARG A 56 5.46 -10.16 9.17
CA ARG A 56 4.04 -10.44 8.90
C ARG A 56 3.11 -10.05 10.04
N ALA A 57 3.49 -10.27 11.29
CA ALA A 57 2.63 -9.93 12.41
C ALA A 57 2.35 -8.43 12.49
N ALA A 58 3.39 -7.60 12.27
CA ALA A 58 3.24 -6.14 12.25
C ALA A 58 2.44 -5.68 11.03
N ILE A 59 2.63 -6.30 9.88
CA ILE A 59 1.89 -5.99 8.65
C ILE A 59 0.42 -6.38 8.81
N GLU A 60 0.14 -7.51 9.45
CA GLU A 60 -1.23 -7.91 9.76
C GLU A 60 -1.91 -6.90 10.68
N ALA A 61 -1.22 -6.44 11.72
CA ALA A 61 -1.73 -5.42 12.62
C ALA A 61 -2.03 -4.11 11.87
N PHE A 62 -1.18 -3.74 10.90
CA PHE A 62 -1.43 -2.59 10.04
C PHE A 62 -2.72 -2.76 9.23
N TRP A 63 -2.94 -3.93 8.63
CA TRP A 63 -4.19 -4.22 7.94
C TRP A 63 -5.39 -4.04 8.88
N ASP A 64 -5.33 -4.67 10.05
CA ASP A 64 -6.45 -4.65 11.00
C ASP A 64 -6.80 -3.26 11.50
N THR A 65 -5.80 -2.37 11.58
CA THR A 65 -5.96 -1.02 12.09
C THR A 65 -6.35 -0.01 10.99
N VAL A 66 -5.80 -0.16 9.79
CA VAL A 66 -5.89 0.86 8.74
C VAL A 66 -6.73 0.42 7.55
N ILE A 67 -6.40 -0.72 6.95
CA ILE A 67 -7.04 -1.15 5.70
C ILE A 67 -8.38 -1.81 5.96
N GLY A 68 -8.43 -2.75 6.90
CA GLY A 68 -9.62 -3.55 7.19
C GLY A 68 -10.85 -2.71 7.55
N PRO A 69 -10.72 -1.68 8.43
CA PRO A 69 -11.86 -0.82 8.77
C PRO A 69 -12.28 0.14 7.67
N SER A 70 -11.48 0.29 6.62
CA SER A 70 -11.71 1.25 5.54
C SER A 70 -12.51 0.64 4.41
N SER A 71 -13.19 1.51 3.64
CA SER A 71 -13.87 1.12 2.40
C SER A 71 -13.13 1.81 1.25
N ILE A 72 -11.97 1.26 0.89
CA ILE A 72 -11.07 1.90 -0.06
C ILE A 72 -11.17 1.31 -1.47
N GLU A 73 -10.99 2.21 -2.44
CA GLU A 73 -10.79 1.87 -3.84
C GLU A 73 -9.51 2.57 -4.29
N ILE A 74 -8.56 1.80 -4.77
CA ILE A 74 -7.27 2.31 -5.19
C ILE A 74 -7.19 2.31 -6.71
N THR A 75 -6.82 3.46 -7.29
CA THR A 75 -6.63 3.63 -8.73
C THR A 75 -5.18 3.95 -9.01
N ALA A 76 -4.52 3.09 -9.80
CA ALA A 76 -3.16 3.33 -10.25
C ALA A 76 -3.21 4.19 -11.51
N ASN A 77 -2.55 5.35 -11.49
CA ASN A 77 -2.56 6.29 -12.60
C ASN A 77 -1.37 6.08 -13.55
N LYS A 78 -0.22 5.74 -13.00
CA LYS A 78 0.99 5.51 -13.78
C LYS A 78 1.97 4.66 -13.01
N ARG A 79 2.67 3.77 -13.71
CA ARG A 79 3.70 2.91 -13.14
C ARG A 79 5.00 3.08 -13.89
N TRP A 80 6.11 3.00 -13.14
CA TRP A 80 7.47 2.93 -13.66
C TRP A 80 8.14 1.71 -13.07
N THR A 81 8.91 0.98 -13.87
CA THR A 81 9.71 -0.13 -13.38
C THR A 81 11.17 0.26 -13.37
N SER A 82 11.91 -0.27 -12.39
CA SER A 82 13.36 -0.11 -12.27
C SER A 82 13.95 -1.50 -12.09
N GLY A 83 14.66 -1.99 -13.11
CA GLY A 83 15.15 -3.35 -13.10
C GLY A 83 14.03 -4.38 -13.05
N ALA A 84 14.34 -5.58 -12.58
CA ALA A 84 13.42 -6.72 -12.60
C ALA A 84 12.54 -6.84 -11.35
N TYR A 85 12.85 -6.09 -10.27
CA TYR A 85 12.27 -6.33 -8.95
C TYR A 85 11.64 -5.08 -8.30
N CYS A 86 11.59 -3.96 -8.99
CA CYS A 86 11.07 -2.73 -8.40
C CYS A 86 10.04 -2.05 -9.30
N CYS A 87 8.98 -1.55 -8.69
CA CYS A 87 7.94 -0.77 -9.36
C CYS A 87 7.57 0.43 -8.50
N CYS A 88 7.48 1.59 -9.13
CA CYS A 88 6.97 2.81 -8.53
C CYS A 88 5.63 3.14 -9.17
N VAL A 89 4.64 3.51 -8.36
CA VAL A 89 3.29 3.77 -8.85
C VAL A 89 2.73 5.07 -8.26
N ALA A 90 2.20 5.91 -9.14
CA ALA A 90 1.38 7.04 -8.73
C ALA A 90 -0.06 6.54 -8.64
N GLN A 91 -0.64 6.59 -7.46
CA GLN A 91 -1.97 6.05 -7.21
C GLN A 91 -2.76 6.90 -6.21
N VAL A 92 -4.07 6.73 -6.22
CA VAL A 92 -4.98 7.39 -5.27
C VAL A 92 -5.78 6.33 -4.54
N ALA A 93 -5.80 6.41 -3.22
CA ALA A 93 -6.68 5.60 -2.38
C ALA A 93 -7.87 6.46 -1.97
N ARG A 94 -9.05 6.14 -2.50
CA ARG A 94 -10.29 6.81 -2.13
C ARG A 94 -11.00 5.98 -1.07
N ASN A 95 -11.30 6.60 0.05
CA ASN A 95 -12.03 5.97 1.15
C ASN A 95 -13.45 6.53 1.23
N ASP A 96 -14.43 5.64 1.20
CA ASP A 96 -15.84 6.01 1.39
C ASP A 96 -16.10 6.21 2.89
N LEU A 97 -16.43 7.44 3.27
CA LEU A 97 -16.67 7.82 4.66
C LEU A 97 -18.16 7.72 5.04
N GLY A 98 -19.02 7.34 4.08
CA GLY A 98 -20.46 7.32 4.28
C GLY A 98 -21.10 8.67 4.02
N GLY A 99 -22.43 8.66 3.79
CA GLY A 99 -23.18 9.89 3.56
C GLY A 99 -22.80 10.68 2.32
N GLY A 100 -22.19 10.01 1.33
CA GLY A 100 -21.73 10.66 0.11
C GLY A 100 -20.39 11.38 0.26
N LYS A 101 -19.70 11.16 1.37
CA LYS A 101 -18.38 11.78 1.63
C LYS A 101 -17.26 10.81 1.35
N PHE A 102 -16.16 11.34 0.82
CA PHE A 102 -14.95 10.57 0.48
C PHE A 102 -13.71 11.33 0.95
N SER A 103 -12.65 10.58 1.24
CA SER A 103 -11.30 11.13 1.35
C SER A 103 -10.43 10.54 0.26
N ASP A 104 -9.53 11.34 -0.28
CA ASP A 104 -8.58 10.91 -1.32
C ASP A 104 -7.15 11.03 -0.79
N CYS A 105 -6.42 9.94 -0.83
CA CYS A 105 -5.02 9.90 -0.46
C CYS A 105 -4.18 9.72 -1.72
N ASP A 106 -3.60 10.83 -2.20
CA ASP A 106 -2.66 10.80 -3.31
C ASP A 106 -1.33 10.29 -2.81
N MET A 107 -0.74 9.33 -3.49
CA MET A 107 0.52 8.75 -3.04
C MET A 107 1.41 8.32 -4.18
N LEU A 108 2.69 8.23 -3.86
CA LEU A 108 3.69 7.58 -4.68
C LEU A 108 4.18 6.36 -3.91
N ALA A 109 3.89 5.17 -4.41
CA ALA A 109 4.24 3.94 -3.71
C ALA A 109 5.34 3.19 -4.46
N VAL A 110 6.28 2.63 -3.71
CA VAL A 110 7.38 1.83 -4.24
C VAL A 110 7.23 0.41 -3.73
N TYR A 111 7.25 -0.54 -4.66
CA TYR A 111 7.15 -1.97 -4.37
C TYR A 111 8.44 -2.65 -4.80
N GLU A 112 9.10 -3.32 -3.86
CA GLU A 112 10.25 -4.18 -4.14
C GLU A 112 9.86 -5.62 -3.86
N VAL A 113 10.23 -6.53 -4.76
CA VAL A 113 9.89 -7.94 -4.66
C VAL A 113 11.14 -8.82 -4.75
N ASN A 114 11.04 -10.08 -4.30
CA ASN A 114 12.09 -11.08 -4.46
C ASN A 114 11.88 -11.90 -5.74
N ASP A 115 12.70 -12.92 -5.95
CA ASP A 115 12.63 -13.79 -7.14
C ASP A 115 11.30 -14.54 -7.28
N GLU A 116 10.60 -14.74 -6.18
CA GLU A 116 9.29 -15.41 -6.16
C GLU A 116 8.13 -14.41 -6.37
N GLY A 117 8.45 -13.13 -6.51
CA GLY A 117 7.43 -12.09 -6.66
C GLY A 117 6.78 -11.66 -5.34
N LEU A 118 7.27 -12.12 -4.20
CA LEU A 118 6.77 -11.68 -2.90
C LEU A 118 7.32 -10.30 -2.56
N ILE A 119 6.48 -9.46 -1.98
CA ILE A 119 6.85 -8.10 -1.59
C ILE A 119 7.82 -8.16 -0.41
N THR A 120 8.99 -7.58 -0.57
CA THR A 120 10.00 -7.47 0.49
C THR A 120 9.96 -6.09 1.15
N ARG A 121 9.52 -5.07 0.40
CA ARG A 121 9.36 -3.71 0.92
C ARG A 121 8.29 -2.98 0.14
N MET A 122 7.39 -2.32 0.86
CA MET A 122 6.43 -1.38 0.29
C MET A 122 6.58 -0.05 1.01
N GLN A 123 6.78 1.02 0.24
CA GLN A 123 6.94 2.37 0.78
C GLN A 123 5.96 3.29 0.07
N ALA A 124 4.96 3.77 0.80
CA ALA A 124 4.00 4.72 0.29
C ALA A 124 4.31 6.12 0.82
N HIS A 125 4.52 7.06 -0.08
CA HIS A 125 4.82 8.45 0.23
C HIS A 125 3.56 9.29 0.07
N TRP A 126 3.02 9.79 1.16
CA TRP A 126 1.86 10.68 1.17
C TRP A 126 1.87 11.55 2.42
N ASP A 127 1.10 12.64 2.35
CA ASP A 127 1.06 13.66 3.39
C ASP A 127 -0.05 13.34 4.38
N PHE A 128 0.35 12.92 5.58
CA PHE A 128 -0.59 12.56 6.66
C PHE A 128 -1.48 13.75 7.05
N ASP A 129 -0.90 14.93 7.20
CA ASP A 129 -1.67 16.11 7.60
C ASP A 129 -2.69 16.53 6.54
N ALA A 130 -2.32 16.41 5.27
CA ALA A 130 -3.24 16.70 4.17
C ALA A 130 -4.43 15.75 4.16
N LEU A 131 -4.22 14.47 4.47
CA LEU A 131 -5.31 13.50 4.58
C LEU A 131 -6.20 13.84 5.79
N MET A 132 -5.60 14.11 6.95
CA MET A 132 -6.36 14.45 8.16
C MET A 132 -7.22 15.70 7.95
N ALA A 133 -6.73 16.67 7.18
CA ALA A 133 -7.51 17.87 6.86
C ALA A 133 -8.81 17.57 6.09
N GLN A 134 -8.83 16.49 5.30
CA GLN A 134 -10.05 16.07 4.59
C GLN A 134 -11.07 15.41 5.54
N LEU A 135 -10.60 14.85 6.63
CA LEU A 135 -11.46 14.15 7.58
C LEU A 135 -12.12 15.11 8.59
N GLY A 136 -11.74 16.35 8.54
CA GLY A 136 -12.31 17.40 9.36
C GLY A 136 -11.65 17.65 10.64
#